data_64535e41ae2dc05f598b6b11f71fd3f8
#
_entry.id   64535e41ae2dc05f598b6b11f71fd3f8
#
_cell.length_a   1.000
_cell.length_b   1.000
_cell.length_c   1.000
_cell.angle_alpha   90.00
_cell.angle_beta   90.00
_cell.angle_gamma   90.00
#
_symmetry.space_group_name_H-M   'P 1'
#
loop_
_entity.id
_entity.type
_entity.pdbx_description
1 polymer ?
#
loop_
_entity_poly.entity_id
_entity_poly.type
_entity_poly.pdbx_seq_one_letter_code
_entity_poly.pdbx_strand_id
1 'polypeptide(L)'
;MPPFHTNRRQKAGIILLVVLTGYAVLNLFWQGIRSYRALPMTDPVTIHETRIARLLPLLPASGAVGYVTTVENDRIFTAEKTFTNVEFLAQYALTQYTLAPRIVRNRPDLPLVVGNFIDGPPAPGFLEKNGLVPLKDFGDGLVLYRREQKP
;
A
#
# COMPACT_ATOMS: atom_id res chain seq x y z
N MET A 1 -51.05 -35.45 14.62
CA MET A 1 -49.67 -35.19 15.11
C MET A 1 -49.71 -35.10 16.62
N PRO A 2 -48.97 -35.91 17.38
CA PRO A 2 -48.97 -35.83 18.84
C PRO A 2 -48.25 -34.53 19.28
N PRO A 3 -48.73 -33.84 20.34
CA PRO A 3 -48.09 -32.66 20.87
C PRO A 3 -46.72 -33.01 21.47
N PHE A 4 -45.67 -32.31 21.04
CA PHE A 4 -44.33 -32.46 21.61
C PHE A 4 -44.35 -31.96 23.07
N HIS A 5 -44.51 -32.87 24.03
CA HIS A 5 -44.30 -32.61 25.45
C HIS A 5 -42.81 -32.40 25.74
N THR A 6 -42.32 -31.20 25.57
CA THR A 6 -40.93 -30.84 25.96
C THR A 6 -40.79 -30.93 27.49
N ASN A 7 -39.98 -31.88 27.94
CA ASN A 7 -39.67 -32.08 29.35
C ASN A 7 -38.96 -30.84 29.92
N ARG A 8 -39.19 -30.51 31.21
CA ARG A 8 -38.57 -29.33 31.87
C ARG A 8 -37.07 -29.27 31.68
N ARG A 9 -36.36 -30.40 31.65
CA ARG A 9 -34.93 -30.49 31.37
C ARG A 9 -34.57 -30.06 29.96
N GLN A 10 -35.37 -30.36 28.96
CA GLN A 10 -35.16 -29.94 27.58
C GLN A 10 -35.36 -28.41 27.43
N LYS A 11 -36.37 -27.85 28.08
CA LYS A 11 -36.58 -26.40 28.09
C LYS A 11 -35.42 -25.65 28.71
N ALA A 12 -34.91 -26.13 29.86
CA ALA A 12 -33.75 -25.57 30.53
C ALA A 12 -32.48 -25.63 29.64
N GLY A 13 -32.27 -26.78 28.96
CA GLY A 13 -31.16 -26.92 28.01
C GLY A 13 -31.21 -25.95 26.81
N ILE A 14 -32.41 -25.78 26.24
CA ILE A 14 -32.62 -24.82 25.13
C ILE A 14 -32.39 -23.39 25.61
N ILE A 15 -32.90 -23.00 26.76
CA ILE A 15 -32.68 -21.66 27.32
C ILE A 15 -31.20 -21.40 27.57
N LEU A 16 -30.49 -22.35 28.15
CA LEU A 16 -29.04 -22.26 28.39
C LEU A 16 -28.26 -22.06 27.08
N LEU A 17 -28.62 -22.84 26.05
CA LEU A 17 -27.99 -22.78 24.73
C LEU A 17 -28.22 -21.41 24.08
N VAL A 18 -29.43 -20.87 24.14
CA VAL A 18 -29.77 -19.52 23.59
C VAL A 18 -29.00 -18.43 24.35
N VAL A 19 -28.90 -18.52 25.68
CA VAL A 19 -28.14 -17.54 26.48
C VAL A 19 -26.66 -17.59 26.17
N LEU A 20 -26.07 -18.77 26.07
CA LEU A 20 -24.63 -18.91 25.72
C LEU A 20 -24.34 -18.41 24.31
N THR A 21 -25.21 -18.74 23.34
CA THR A 21 -25.05 -18.25 21.96
C THR A 21 -25.18 -16.73 21.91
N GLY A 22 -26.17 -16.18 22.58
CA GLY A 22 -26.36 -14.72 22.66
C GLY A 22 -25.16 -14.02 23.27
N TYR A 23 -24.62 -14.58 24.36
CA TYR A 23 -23.39 -14.05 24.98
C TYR A 23 -22.19 -14.11 24.01
N ALA A 24 -21.98 -15.22 23.33
CA ALA A 24 -20.89 -15.38 22.37
C ALA A 24 -20.98 -14.36 21.25
N VAL A 25 -22.17 -14.15 20.66
CA VAL A 25 -22.41 -13.15 19.61
C VAL A 25 -22.14 -11.73 20.10
N LEU A 26 -22.63 -11.39 21.28
CA LEU A 26 -22.40 -10.06 21.90
C LEU A 26 -20.91 -9.83 22.17
N ASN A 27 -20.20 -10.84 22.64
CA ASN A 27 -18.77 -10.75 22.91
C ASN A 27 -17.97 -10.54 21.61
N LEU A 28 -18.26 -11.29 20.56
CA LEU A 28 -17.65 -11.11 19.23
C LEU A 28 -17.93 -9.72 18.68
N PHE A 29 -19.16 -9.25 18.79
CA PHE A 29 -19.54 -7.90 18.34
C PHE A 29 -18.78 -6.82 19.11
N TRP A 30 -18.66 -6.97 20.44
CA TRP A 30 -17.92 -6.05 21.29
C TRP A 30 -16.43 -6.03 21.00
N GLN A 31 -15.84 -7.19 20.76
CA GLN A 31 -14.44 -7.31 20.30
C GLN A 31 -14.24 -6.63 18.95
N GLY A 32 -15.15 -6.84 18.00
CA GLY A 32 -15.14 -6.17 16.70
C GLY A 32 -15.15 -4.65 16.84
N ILE A 33 -16.04 -4.08 17.62
CA ILE A 33 -16.11 -2.63 17.87
C ILE A 33 -14.82 -2.10 18.51
N ARG A 34 -14.27 -2.81 19.50
CA ARG A 34 -13.00 -2.43 20.13
C ARG A 34 -11.85 -2.44 19.15
N SER A 35 -11.74 -3.48 18.32
CA SER A 35 -10.71 -3.57 17.30
C SER A 35 -10.82 -2.46 16.27
N TYR A 36 -12.05 -2.11 15.86
CA TYR A 36 -12.29 -1.01 14.92
C TYR A 36 -11.88 0.36 15.48
N ARG A 37 -12.10 0.61 16.78
CA ARG A 37 -11.67 1.84 17.43
C ARG A 37 -10.17 1.92 17.70
N ALA A 38 -9.49 0.79 17.71
CA ALA A 38 -8.04 0.71 17.89
C ALA A 38 -7.26 0.81 16.56
N LEU A 39 -7.93 0.83 15.40
CA LEU A 39 -7.27 1.07 14.13
C LEU A 39 -6.71 2.50 14.13
N PRO A 40 -5.45 2.69 13.72
CA PRO A 40 -4.89 4.02 13.55
C PRO A 40 -5.78 4.80 12.56
N MET A 41 -6.10 6.06 12.90
CA MET A 41 -6.96 6.92 12.08
C MET A 41 -6.37 7.18 10.69
N THR A 42 -5.07 6.91 10.52
CA THR A 42 -4.36 7.05 9.27
C THR A 42 -3.53 5.79 9.04
N ASP A 43 -3.97 4.98 8.12
CA ASP A 43 -3.30 3.74 7.74
C ASP A 43 -2.11 4.07 6.81
N PRO A 44 -1.01 3.29 6.85
CA PRO A 44 0.18 3.50 6.01
C PRO A 44 -0.11 3.57 4.51
N VAL A 45 -1.13 2.85 4.03
CA VAL A 45 -1.56 2.88 2.62
C VAL A 45 -2.11 4.25 2.27
N THR A 46 -3.02 4.79 3.08
CA THR A 46 -3.61 6.13 2.89
C THR A 46 -2.56 7.23 2.92
N ILE A 47 -1.56 7.12 3.82
CA ILE A 47 -0.43 8.06 3.88
C ILE A 47 0.35 8.01 2.56
N HIS A 48 0.69 6.82 2.09
CA HIS A 48 1.43 6.63 0.85
C HIS A 48 0.66 7.16 -0.36
N GLU A 49 -0.63 6.81 -0.48
CA GLU A 49 -1.51 7.28 -1.56
C GLU A 49 -1.60 8.81 -1.59
N THR A 50 -1.86 9.43 -0.45
CA THR A 50 -1.96 10.90 -0.33
C THR A 50 -0.65 11.57 -0.75
N ARG A 51 0.48 10.99 -0.36
CA ARG A 51 1.81 11.50 -0.72
C ARG A 51 2.05 11.39 -2.22
N ILE A 52 1.82 10.23 -2.83
CA ILE A 52 2.03 9.99 -4.26
C ILE A 52 1.02 10.76 -5.14
N ALA A 53 -0.23 10.92 -4.68
CA ALA A 53 -1.25 11.66 -5.41
C ALA A 53 -0.86 13.13 -5.70
N ARG A 54 0.06 13.69 -4.92
CA ARG A 54 0.62 15.04 -5.15
C ARG A 54 1.35 15.19 -6.49
N LEU A 55 1.76 14.07 -7.10
CA LEU A 55 2.39 14.04 -8.43
C LEU A 55 1.38 14.17 -9.58
N LEU A 56 0.12 13.78 -9.37
CA LEU A 56 -0.90 13.66 -10.42
C LEU A 56 -1.05 14.91 -11.30
N PRO A 57 -1.05 16.13 -10.75
CA PRO A 57 -1.20 17.37 -11.56
C PRO A 57 -0.02 17.65 -12.50
N LEU A 58 1.15 17.07 -12.24
CA LEU A 58 2.39 17.30 -13.02
C LEU A 58 2.69 16.17 -14.00
N LEU A 59 1.97 15.07 -13.91
CA LEU A 59 2.15 13.93 -14.80
C LEU A 59 1.15 13.98 -15.95
N PRO A 60 1.53 13.50 -17.15
CA PRO A 60 0.60 13.37 -18.26
C PRO A 60 -0.57 12.45 -17.90
N ALA A 61 -1.72 12.61 -18.54
CA ALA A 61 -2.92 11.82 -18.23
C ALA A 61 -2.72 10.30 -18.40
N SER A 62 -1.82 9.90 -19.30
CA SER A 62 -1.49 8.49 -19.58
C SER A 62 -0.02 8.37 -20.00
N GLY A 63 0.47 7.15 -20.16
CA GLY A 63 1.83 6.88 -20.60
C GLY A 63 2.67 6.19 -19.53
N ALA A 64 3.98 6.13 -19.76
CA ALA A 64 4.92 5.51 -18.83
C ALA A 64 5.69 6.55 -18.01
N VAL A 65 5.87 6.28 -16.72
CA VAL A 65 6.63 7.10 -15.77
C VAL A 65 7.69 6.21 -15.12
N GLY A 66 8.92 6.71 -15.02
CA GLY A 66 9.99 6.04 -14.31
C GLY A 66 9.78 6.05 -12.80
N TYR A 67 10.36 5.09 -12.12
CA TYR A 67 10.36 5.03 -10.67
C TYR A 67 11.76 4.64 -10.18
N VAL A 68 12.26 5.35 -9.20
CA VAL A 68 13.54 5.08 -8.56
C VAL A 68 13.42 5.26 -7.05
N THR A 69 14.13 4.44 -6.30
CA THR A 69 14.16 4.48 -4.84
C THR A 69 15.54 4.09 -4.34
N THR A 70 15.84 4.36 -3.06
CA THR A 70 17.07 3.93 -2.40
C THR A 70 17.08 2.45 -2.03
N VAL A 71 15.93 1.82 -1.99
CA VAL A 71 15.83 0.39 -1.71
C VAL A 71 16.47 -0.40 -2.85
N GLU A 72 17.47 -1.21 -2.56
CA GLU A 72 18.20 -1.99 -3.56
C GLU A 72 17.28 -2.86 -4.40
N ASN A 73 17.29 -2.56 -5.69
CA ASN A 73 16.37 -3.13 -6.67
C ASN A 73 16.97 -4.21 -7.53
N ASP A 74 18.27 -4.47 -7.41
CA ASP A 74 19.02 -5.23 -8.42
C ASP A 74 18.54 -6.68 -8.60
N ARG A 75 17.62 -7.16 -7.78
CA ARG A 75 17.16 -8.55 -7.79
C ARG A 75 15.70 -8.80 -8.07
N ILE A 76 14.86 -7.77 -8.18
CA ILE A 76 13.41 -7.97 -8.38
C ILE A 76 13.05 -8.41 -9.79
N PHE A 77 13.88 -8.06 -10.78
CA PHE A 77 13.64 -8.35 -12.19
C PHE A 77 14.66 -9.30 -12.83
N THR A 78 15.56 -9.90 -12.07
CA THR A 78 16.37 -11.02 -12.57
C THR A 78 15.51 -12.27 -12.67
N ALA A 79 15.83 -13.15 -13.63
CA ALA A 79 15.04 -14.35 -13.93
C ALA A 79 14.87 -15.35 -12.76
N GLU A 80 15.59 -15.18 -11.68
CA GLU A 80 15.39 -15.86 -10.40
C GLU A 80 14.34 -15.09 -9.59
N LYS A 81 13.13 -15.58 -9.60
CA LYS A 81 11.89 -15.07 -8.99
C LYS A 81 11.90 -14.92 -7.46
N THR A 82 12.96 -14.47 -6.85
CA THR A 82 13.02 -14.29 -5.40
C THR A 82 12.76 -12.82 -5.08
N PHE A 83 11.52 -12.48 -4.73
CA PHE A 83 11.18 -11.19 -4.13
C PHE A 83 11.89 -11.07 -2.78
N THR A 84 13.06 -10.47 -2.77
CA THR A 84 13.87 -10.34 -1.57
C THR A 84 13.52 -9.11 -0.72
N ASN A 85 12.76 -8.16 -1.28
CA ASN A 85 12.37 -6.96 -0.55
C ASN A 85 10.86 -6.68 -0.67
N VAL A 86 10.11 -7.14 0.34
CA VAL A 86 8.64 -6.98 0.42
C VAL A 86 8.26 -5.50 0.52
N GLU A 87 9.06 -4.67 1.18
CA GLU A 87 8.80 -3.25 1.37
C GLU A 87 8.87 -2.48 0.06
N PHE A 88 9.90 -2.73 -0.74
CA PHE A 88 9.99 -2.17 -2.08
C PHE A 88 8.78 -2.56 -2.93
N LEU A 89 8.40 -3.84 -2.93
CA LEU A 89 7.28 -4.33 -3.71
C LEU A 89 5.98 -3.64 -3.30
N ALA A 90 5.74 -3.48 -2.01
CA ALA A 90 4.56 -2.80 -1.49
C ALA A 90 4.52 -1.32 -1.93
N GLN A 91 5.62 -0.59 -1.75
CA GLN A 91 5.72 0.82 -2.16
C GLN A 91 5.56 1.00 -3.68
N TYR A 92 6.18 0.12 -4.46
CA TYR A 92 6.07 0.14 -5.92
C TYR A 92 4.65 -0.16 -6.39
N ALA A 93 4.00 -1.20 -5.84
CA ALA A 93 2.64 -1.58 -6.17
C ALA A 93 1.62 -0.48 -5.80
N LEU A 94 1.76 0.12 -4.62
CA LEU A 94 0.93 1.26 -4.19
C LEU A 94 1.14 2.48 -5.08
N THR A 95 2.38 2.76 -5.49
CA THR A 95 2.68 3.84 -6.44
C THR A 95 2.03 3.57 -7.79
N GLN A 96 2.12 2.35 -8.30
CA GLN A 96 1.46 1.94 -9.56
C GLN A 96 -0.05 2.10 -9.47
N TYR A 97 -0.66 1.69 -8.35
CA TYR A 97 -2.09 1.82 -8.11
C TYR A 97 -2.53 3.29 -8.08
N THR A 98 -1.83 4.12 -7.30
CA THR A 98 -2.16 5.55 -7.13
C THR A 98 -2.00 6.34 -8.43
N LEU A 99 -1.01 6.01 -9.26
CA LEU A 99 -0.73 6.70 -10.51
C LEU A 99 -1.51 6.16 -11.71
N ALA A 100 -2.32 5.11 -11.55
CA ALA A 100 -3.14 4.59 -12.66
C ALA A 100 -3.99 5.72 -13.32
N PRO A 101 -4.18 5.74 -14.65
CA PRO A 101 -3.83 4.71 -15.63
C PRO A 101 -2.39 4.79 -16.20
N ARG A 102 -1.50 5.55 -15.60
CA ARG A 102 -0.09 5.63 -15.99
C ARG A 102 0.62 4.33 -15.64
N ILE A 103 1.57 3.91 -16.45
CA ILE A 103 2.37 2.71 -16.20
C ILE A 103 3.65 3.13 -15.49
N VAL A 104 3.80 2.76 -14.23
CA VAL A 104 5.03 2.98 -13.48
C VAL A 104 6.04 1.89 -13.85
N ARG A 105 7.25 2.28 -14.22
CA ARG A 105 8.34 1.36 -14.57
C ARG A 105 9.54 1.62 -13.68
N ASN A 106 10.05 0.58 -13.05
CA ASN A 106 11.24 0.67 -12.21
C ASN A 106 12.52 0.85 -13.04
N ARG A 107 12.68 2.05 -13.59
CA ARG A 107 13.82 2.42 -14.45
C ARG A 107 13.97 3.94 -14.54
N PRO A 108 15.21 4.45 -14.60
CA PRO A 108 15.49 5.90 -14.62
C PRO A 108 15.50 6.53 -16.01
N ASP A 109 15.33 5.76 -17.07
CA ASP A 109 15.57 6.20 -18.47
C ASP A 109 14.32 6.76 -19.17
N LEU A 110 13.23 6.99 -18.44
CA LEU A 110 12.02 7.61 -18.96
C LEU A 110 12.07 9.14 -18.84
N PRO A 111 11.30 9.90 -19.65
CA PRO A 111 11.30 11.36 -19.66
C PRO A 111 10.94 11.98 -18.30
N LEU A 112 10.01 11.35 -17.56
CA LEU A 112 9.64 11.73 -16.21
C LEU A 112 9.90 10.54 -15.29
N VAL A 113 10.52 10.82 -14.16
CA VAL A 113 10.92 9.80 -13.18
C VAL A 113 10.52 10.25 -11.78
N VAL A 114 9.79 9.40 -11.09
CA VAL A 114 9.42 9.58 -9.68
C VAL A 114 10.54 9.02 -8.82
N GLY A 115 11.16 9.86 -8.02
CA GLY A 115 12.07 9.45 -6.95
C GLY A 115 11.31 9.31 -5.65
N ASN A 116 11.38 8.13 -5.06
CA ASN A 116 10.78 7.82 -3.77
C ASN A 116 11.88 7.40 -2.78
N PHE A 117 12.42 8.39 -2.07
CA PHE A 117 13.62 8.26 -1.23
C PHE A 117 13.25 8.40 0.26
N ILE A 118 12.30 7.58 0.73
CA ILE A 118 11.83 7.62 2.13
C ILE A 118 12.99 7.34 3.09
N ASP A 119 13.88 6.41 2.73
CA ASP A 119 14.96 5.93 3.60
C ASP A 119 16.25 6.76 3.48
N GLY A 120 16.20 7.89 2.78
CA GLY A 120 17.32 8.79 2.62
C GLY A 120 17.63 9.12 1.15
N PRO A 121 18.56 10.05 0.90
CA PRO A 121 18.90 10.48 -0.44
C PRO A 121 19.51 9.33 -1.26
N PRO A 122 19.39 9.37 -2.60
CA PRO A 122 20.05 8.38 -3.45
C PRO A 122 21.59 8.45 -3.31
N ALA A 123 22.24 7.37 -3.71
CA ALA A 123 23.69 7.31 -3.70
C ALA A 123 24.32 8.50 -4.46
N PRO A 124 25.45 9.05 -3.97
CA PRO A 124 26.15 10.14 -4.64
C PRO A 124 26.41 9.81 -6.12
N GLY A 125 26.13 10.77 -7.02
CA GLY A 125 26.31 10.60 -8.46
C GLY A 125 25.22 9.78 -9.17
N PHE A 126 24.29 9.16 -8.44
CA PHE A 126 23.20 8.38 -9.08
C PHE A 126 22.36 9.24 -10.02
N LEU A 127 21.97 10.45 -9.60
CA LEU A 127 21.16 11.36 -10.38
C LEU A 127 21.89 11.82 -11.64
N GLU A 128 23.15 12.22 -11.50
CA GLU A 128 24.01 12.68 -12.60
C GLU A 128 24.26 11.57 -13.63
N LYS A 129 24.58 10.36 -13.13
CA LYS A 129 24.81 9.17 -13.98
C LYS A 129 23.60 8.86 -14.87
N ASN A 130 22.39 9.07 -14.34
CA ASN A 130 21.14 8.80 -15.05
C ASN A 130 20.57 10.02 -15.78
N GLY A 131 21.25 11.19 -15.72
CA GLY A 131 20.78 12.43 -16.32
C GLY A 131 19.47 12.93 -15.72
N LEU A 132 19.27 12.72 -14.42
CA LEU A 132 18.04 13.10 -13.72
C LEU A 132 18.19 14.48 -13.10
N VAL A 133 17.38 15.43 -13.56
CA VAL A 133 17.32 16.81 -13.03
C VAL A 133 16.01 16.97 -12.26
N PRO A 134 16.05 17.49 -11.03
CA PRO A 134 14.84 17.67 -10.24
C PRO A 134 13.93 18.70 -10.91
N LEU A 135 12.69 18.31 -11.18
CA LEU A 135 11.64 19.17 -11.70
C LEU A 135 10.85 19.79 -10.54
N LYS A 136 10.53 19.00 -9.53
CA LYS A 136 9.84 19.44 -8.32
C LYS A 136 10.11 18.52 -7.16
N ASP A 137 10.49 19.11 -6.05
CA ASP A 137 10.57 18.44 -4.74
C ASP A 137 9.27 18.67 -3.97
N PHE A 138 8.69 17.59 -3.46
CA PHE A 138 7.45 17.58 -2.67
C PHE A 138 7.72 17.45 -1.17
N GLY A 139 8.98 17.28 -0.77
CA GLY A 139 9.37 16.93 0.58
C GLY A 139 9.24 15.43 0.87
N ASP A 140 9.64 15.04 2.07
CA ASP A 140 9.56 13.65 2.55
C ASP A 140 10.19 12.62 1.58
N GLY A 141 11.26 13.02 0.89
CA GLY A 141 11.96 12.18 -0.08
C GLY A 141 11.18 11.90 -1.38
N LEU A 142 10.08 12.62 -1.64
CA LEU A 142 9.34 12.49 -2.90
C LEU A 142 9.75 13.60 -3.86
N VAL A 143 10.38 13.24 -4.98
CA VAL A 143 10.87 14.17 -5.98
C VAL A 143 10.45 13.72 -7.38
N LEU A 144 9.96 14.64 -8.18
CA LEU A 144 9.74 14.40 -9.61
C LEU A 144 10.96 14.89 -10.38
N TYR A 145 11.55 14.02 -11.18
CA TYR A 145 12.69 14.32 -12.05
C TYR A 145 12.27 14.37 -13.51
N ARG A 146 12.99 15.18 -14.25
CA ARG A 146 13.02 15.13 -15.72
C ARG A 146 14.37 14.55 -16.13
N ARG A 147 14.35 13.67 -17.11
CA ARG A 147 15.59 13.20 -17.72
C ARG A 147 16.07 14.20 -18.77
N GLU A 148 17.30 14.64 -18.65
CA GLU A 148 17.98 15.37 -19.72
C GLU A 148 18.37 14.38 -20.80
N GLN A 149 17.88 14.61 -22.02
CA GLN A 149 18.40 13.91 -23.19
C GLN A 149 19.77 14.52 -23.49
N LYS A 150 20.84 13.75 -23.27
CA LYS A 150 22.13 14.15 -23.83
C LYS A 150 22.02 14.18 -25.35
N PRO A 151 22.45 15.28 -26.00
CA PRO A 151 22.47 15.40 -27.44
C PRO A 151 23.34 14.31 -28.09
#